data_b2ec7195fbcc52c1f7790975d2b619ea
#
_entry.id   b2ec7195fbcc52c1f7790975d2b619ea
#
_cell.length_a   1.000
_cell.length_b   1.000
_cell.length_c   1.000
_cell.angle_alpha   90.00
_cell.angle_beta   90.00
_cell.angle_gamma   90.00
#
_symmetry.space_group_name_H-M   'P 1'
#
loop_
_entity.id
_entity.type
_entity.pdbx_description
1 polymer ?
#
loop_
_entity_poly.entity_id
_entity_poly.type
_entity_poly.pdbx_seq_one_letter_code
_entity_poly.pdbx_strand_id
1 'polypeptide(L)'
;MGRLAVLLIALIGGASLFYSTLEPAALRIGLSIAFPAALLGSLAIRVPLRRRSIMLGLCLVLGIWFCTDPARNDRDWAEEYRQTADATVQGRIAHVTNIRNFRYRTPSDATPAYYDADFDLDTLSSVDLVTSYWAGQAIAHVFLSFGFSDGRHLAFSIETRRQKRFDYSTIAGFFHHYELFYVAADERDLIGVRTDIRREHVYLYRLQLSAATRERLLRSYLSELHTLTTHPRWYNTLTANCTTEILARSGASPRWRLDWRVLLSGYTASLAYDIGLLDHHYPFDTLQRLSLIQRPDDAKPSANYSQEIREHLPLTDPQ
;
A
#
# COMPACT_ATOMS: atom_id res chain seq x y z
N MET A 1 6.38 26.14 25.92
CA MET A 1 5.45 25.25 25.21
C MET A 1 4.08 25.40 25.85
N GLY A 2 3.04 25.69 25.06
CA GLY A 2 1.67 25.85 25.55
C GLY A 2 1.09 24.52 26.04
N ARG A 3 0.10 24.55 26.95
CA ARG A 3 -0.53 23.33 27.50
C ARG A 3 -1.09 22.42 26.41
N LEU A 4 -1.69 22.99 25.36
CA LEU A 4 -2.24 22.24 24.22
C LEU A 4 -1.15 21.46 23.47
N ALA A 5 0.02 22.07 23.23
CA ALA A 5 1.14 21.39 22.58
C ALA A 5 1.65 20.21 23.42
N VAL A 6 1.69 20.35 24.75
CA VAL A 6 2.08 19.25 25.65
C VAL A 6 1.08 18.08 25.56
N LEU A 7 -0.22 18.38 25.54
CA LEU A 7 -1.29 17.38 25.40
C LEU A 7 -1.18 16.64 24.07
N LEU A 8 -0.96 17.34 22.97
CA LEU A 8 -0.79 16.72 21.64
C LEU A 8 0.45 15.82 21.58
N ILE A 9 1.59 16.28 22.15
CA ILE A 9 2.82 15.47 22.20
C ILE A 9 2.63 14.24 23.11
N ALA A 10 1.93 14.38 24.23
CA ALA A 10 1.62 13.25 25.10
C ALA A 10 0.77 12.21 24.39
N LEU A 11 -0.27 12.65 23.65
CA LEU A 11 -1.15 11.77 22.88
C LEU A 11 -0.38 11.06 21.76
N ILE A 12 0.34 11.82 20.92
CA ILE A 12 1.09 11.25 19.78
C ILE A 12 2.21 10.33 20.28
N GLY A 13 2.96 10.71 21.30
CA GLY A 13 4.02 9.90 21.84
C GLY A 13 3.51 8.62 22.53
N GLY A 14 2.41 8.73 23.28
CA GLY A 14 1.73 7.56 23.83
C GLY A 14 1.23 6.59 22.74
N ALA A 15 0.62 7.14 21.69
CA ALA A 15 0.17 6.36 20.54
C ALA A 15 1.35 5.72 19.77
N SER A 16 2.46 6.45 19.57
CA SER A 16 3.67 5.91 18.93
C SER A 16 4.21 4.68 19.68
N LEU A 17 4.21 4.73 21.01
CA LEU A 17 4.64 3.60 21.85
C LEU A 17 3.60 2.47 21.84
N PHE A 18 2.31 2.79 21.94
CA PHE A 18 1.23 1.79 21.94
C PHE A 18 1.15 1.00 20.64
N TYR A 19 1.26 1.68 19.50
CA TYR A 19 1.23 1.07 18.16
C TYR A 19 2.61 0.61 17.68
N SER A 20 3.65 0.67 18.51
CA SER A 20 4.96 0.13 18.14
C SER A 20 4.97 -1.39 18.11
N THR A 21 6.05 -1.95 17.59
CA THR A 21 6.30 -3.40 17.58
C THR A 21 7.13 -3.88 18.78
N LEU A 22 7.32 -3.04 19.81
CA LEU A 22 8.08 -3.37 21.01
C LEU A 22 7.53 -4.63 21.71
N GLU A 23 8.45 -5.45 22.20
CA GLU A 23 8.16 -6.63 23.01
C GLU A 23 8.93 -6.59 24.34
N PRO A 24 8.36 -7.19 25.40
CA PRO A 24 7.01 -7.80 25.46
C PRO A 24 5.88 -6.76 25.47
N ALA A 25 4.65 -7.20 25.18
CA ALA A 25 3.47 -6.32 25.15
C ALA A 25 3.27 -5.49 26.43
N ALA A 26 3.61 -6.05 27.60
CA ALA A 26 3.53 -5.35 28.89
C ALA A 26 4.46 -4.13 28.92
N LEU A 27 5.68 -4.23 28.37
CA LEU A 27 6.62 -3.10 28.26
C LEU A 27 6.05 -2.01 27.35
N ARG A 28 5.54 -2.39 26.18
CA ARG A 28 4.92 -1.48 25.21
C ARG A 28 3.75 -0.71 25.83
N ILE A 29 2.83 -1.41 26.50
CA ILE A 29 1.68 -0.80 27.19
C ILE A 29 2.15 0.08 28.33
N GLY A 30 3.09 -0.40 29.16
CA GLY A 30 3.64 0.38 30.25
C GLY A 30 4.29 1.69 29.81
N LEU A 31 5.11 1.65 28.74
CA LEU A 31 5.72 2.86 28.18
C LEU A 31 4.71 3.82 27.54
N SER A 32 3.67 3.28 26.89
CA SER A 32 2.62 4.10 26.28
C SER A 32 1.77 4.90 27.30
N ILE A 33 1.77 4.46 28.55
CA ILE A 33 1.15 5.15 29.69
C ILE A 33 2.17 6.03 30.42
N ALA A 34 3.35 5.51 30.69
CA ALA A 34 4.38 6.21 31.46
C ALA A 34 4.89 7.48 30.78
N PHE A 35 5.08 7.45 29.45
CA PHE A 35 5.54 8.62 28.71
C PHE A 35 4.58 9.81 28.82
N PRO A 36 3.28 9.70 28.46
CA PRO A 36 2.32 10.80 28.64
C PRO A 36 2.16 11.20 30.11
N ALA A 37 2.17 10.26 31.06
CA ALA A 37 2.09 10.56 32.48
C ALA A 37 3.30 11.40 32.96
N ALA A 38 4.54 11.03 32.55
CA ALA A 38 5.74 11.79 32.89
C ALA A 38 5.75 13.17 32.24
N LEU A 39 5.32 13.27 30.95
CA LEU A 39 5.26 14.53 30.24
C LEU A 39 4.23 15.49 30.87
N LEU A 40 3.03 15.02 31.19
CA LEU A 40 1.98 15.79 31.84
C LEU A 40 2.34 16.11 33.29
N GLY A 41 2.90 15.15 34.04
CA GLY A 41 3.39 15.36 35.41
C GLY A 41 4.48 16.44 35.51
N SER A 42 5.29 16.58 34.45
CA SER A 42 6.29 17.65 34.39
C SER A 42 5.69 19.08 34.48
N LEU A 43 4.41 19.24 34.14
CA LEU A 43 3.70 20.53 34.24
C LEU A 43 3.57 21.02 35.71
N ALA A 44 3.62 20.12 36.69
CA ALA A 44 3.61 20.44 38.11
C ALA A 44 4.95 21.03 38.62
N ILE A 45 6.03 20.91 37.82
CA ILE A 45 7.34 21.43 38.18
C ILE A 45 7.32 22.98 38.13
N ARG A 46 7.57 23.61 39.28
CA ARG A 46 7.52 25.06 39.43
C ARG A 46 8.73 25.78 38.78
N VAL A 47 9.88 25.15 38.70
CA VAL A 47 11.11 25.71 38.08
C VAL A 47 11.03 25.60 36.56
N PRO A 48 10.87 26.73 35.81
CA PRO A 48 10.59 26.67 34.37
C PRO A 48 11.71 26.00 33.55
N LEU A 49 12.95 26.26 33.91
CA LEU A 49 14.11 25.67 33.21
C LEU A 49 14.13 24.16 33.38
N ARG A 50 14.01 23.64 34.61
CA ARG A 50 13.98 22.20 34.91
C ARG A 50 12.81 21.52 34.19
N ARG A 51 11.62 22.12 34.20
CA ARG A 51 10.47 21.62 33.46
C ARG A 51 10.76 21.48 31.98
N ARG A 52 11.30 22.53 31.34
CA ARG A 52 11.62 22.50 29.89
C ARG A 52 12.68 21.43 29.59
N SER A 53 13.72 21.30 30.40
CA SER A 53 14.75 20.29 30.19
C SER A 53 14.21 18.87 30.27
N ILE A 54 13.33 18.56 31.23
CA ILE A 54 12.70 17.24 31.35
C ILE A 54 11.81 16.95 30.13
N MET A 55 10.96 17.91 29.71
CA MET A 55 10.09 17.74 28.55
C MET A 55 10.90 17.52 27.26
N LEU A 56 11.96 18.32 27.06
CA LEU A 56 12.85 18.15 25.90
C LEU A 56 13.58 16.80 25.95
N GLY A 57 14.07 16.37 27.13
CA GLY A 57 14.72 15.07 27.30
C GLY A 57 13.79 13.92 26.96
N LEU A 58 12.55 13.93 27.46
CA LEU A 58 11.55 12.90 27.14
C LEU A 58 11.22 12.87 25.63
N CYS A 59 11.01 14.03 25.01
CA CYS A 59 10.75 14.12 23.58
C CYS A 59 11.96 13.67 22.75
N LEU A 60 13.17 14.01 23.17
CA LEU A 60 14.40 13.62 22.48
C LEU A 60 14.60 12.10 22.54
N VAL A 61 14.43 11.48 23.70
CA VAL A 61 14.54 10.01 23.85
C VAL A 61 13.53 9.29 22.99
N LEU A 62 12.25 9.73 23.02
CA LEU A 62 11.22 9.17 22.16
C LEU A 62 11.54 9.36 20.67
N GLY A 63 11.97 10.57 20.29
CA GLY A 63 12.32 10.89 18.90
C GLY A 63 13.52 10.08 18.38
N ILE A 64 14.57 9.95 19.18
CA ILE A 64 15.74 9.11 18.82
C ILE A 64 15.29 7.66 18.64
N TRP A 65 14.54 7.10 19.60
CA TRP A 65 14.02 5.75 19.47
C TRP A 65 13.18 5.57 18.22
N PHE A 66 12.22 6.47 17.97
CA PHE A 66 11.35 6.38 16.79
C PHE A 66 12.13 6.46 15.47
N CYS A 67 13.13 7.35 15.38
CA CYS A 67 13.95 7.48 14.18
C CYS A 67 14.95 6.32 13.97
N THR A 68 15.32 5.61 15.03
CA THR A 68 16.28 4.49 14.97
C THR A 68 15.65 3.11 15.02
N ASP A 69 14.32 3.02 15.25
CA ASP A 69 13.59 1.75 15.26
C ASP A 69 13.55 1.15 13.85
N PRO A 70 14.21 0.03 13.59
CA PRO A 70 14.33 -0.51 12.24
C PRO A 70 13.11 -1.30 11.84
N ALA A 71 12.66 -1.14 10.59
CA ALA A 71 11.77 -2.09 9.96
C ALA A 71 12.49 -3.43 9.74
N ARG A 72 11.76 -4.56 9.74
CA ARG A 72 12.35 -5.91 9.75
C ARG A 72 11.57 -6.85 8.85
N ASN A 73 12.27 -7.87 8.29
CA ASN A 73 11.65 -8.94 7.50
C ASN A 73 11.44 -10.25 8.26
N ASP A 74 11.97 -10.38 9.48
CA ASP A 74 12.05 -11.61 10.27
C ASP A 74 10.99 -11.71 11.39
N ARG A 75 9.81 -11.11 11.20
CA ARG A 75 8.72 -11.18 12.18
C ARG A 75 7.76 -12.33 11.88
N ASP A 76 6.89 -12.70 12.83
CA ASP A 76 5.83 -13.70 12.62
C ASP A 76 4.67 -13.08 11.85
N TRP A 77 4.74 -13.19 10.52
CA TRP A 77 3.79 -12.59 9.58
C TRP A 77 2.49 -13.39 9.49
N ALA A 78 1.37 -12.69 9.30
CA ALA A 78 0.14 -13.33 8.86
C ALA A 78 0.36 -14.01 7.48
N GLU A 79 -0.42 -15.05 7.17
CA GLU A 79 -0.17 -15.94 6.04
C GLU A 79 -0.03 -15.20 4.71
N GLU A 80 -0.89 -14.23 4.49
CA GLU A 80 -0.92 -13.43 3.25
C GLU A 80 0.30 -12.52 3.06
N TYR A 81 1.12 -12.33 4.12
CA TYR A 81 2.30 -11.47 4.15
C TYR A 81 3.61 -12.23 4.42
N ARG A 82 3.54 -13.57 4.49
CA ARG A 82 4.68 -14.40 4.91
C ARG A 82 5.85 -14.33 3.94
N GLN A 83 5.57 -14.49 2.65
CA GLN A 83 6.60 -14.49 1.62
C GLN A 83 6.65 -13.15 0.90
N THR A 84 7.85 -12.59 0.79
CA THR A 84 8.11 -11.42 -0.05
C THR A 84 8.38 -11.88 -1.47
N ALA A 85 7.78 -11.21 -2.45
CA ALA A 85 8.24 -11.33 -3.82
C ALA A 85 9.62 -10.68 -3.96
N ASP A 86 10.43 -11.19 -4.88
CA ASP A 86 11.70 -10.59 -5.29
C ASP A 86 11.78 -10.56 -6.81
N ALA A 87 12.65 -9.70 -7.35
CA ALA A 87 12.83 -9.60 -8.79
C ALA A 87 14.27 -9.28 -9.16
N THR A 88 14.76 -9.92 -10.21
CA THR A 88 16.01 -9.59 -10.87
C THR A 88 15.76 -9.33 -12.35
N VAL A 89 16.48 -8.35 -12.93
CA VAL A 89 16.33 -8.01 -14.33
C VAL A 89 17.67 -8.22 -15.04
N GLN A 90 17.69 -9.09 -16.05
CA GLN A 90 18.84 -9.37 -16.88
C GLN A 90 18.51 -9.04 -18.35
N GLY A 91 19.07 -7.94 -18.85
CA GLY A 91 18.73 -7.44 -20.18
C GLY A 91 17.26 -7.04 -20.29
N ARG A 92 16.50 -7.83 -21.07
CA ARG A 92 15.06 -7.62 -21.30
C ARG A 92 14.18 -8.57 -20.47
N ILE A 93 14.75 -9.54 -19.79
CA ILE A 93 14.01 -10.52 -19.00
C ILE A 93 14.01 -10.12 -17.53
N ALA A 94 12.81 -10.03 -16.96
CA ALA A 94 12.57 -9.86 -15.54
C ALA A 94 12.17 -11.22 -14.95
N HIS A 95 13.03 -11.78 -14.09
CA HIS A 95 12.73 -12.95 -13.29
C HIS A 95 12.08 -12.50 -11.98
N VAL A 96 10.84 -12.92 -11.73
CA VAL A 96 10.07 -12.56 -10.53
C VAL A 96 9.79 -13.82 -9.73
N THR A 97 10.17 -13.83 -8.46
CA THR A 97 9.97 -14.99 -7.56
C THR A 97 8.88 -14.69 -6.54
N ASN A 98 8.26 -15.75 -6.02
CA ASN A 98 7.18 -15.68 -5.03
C ASN A 98 5.98 -14.83 -5.51
N ILE A 99 5.61 -14.91 -6.76
CA ILE A 99 4.37 -14.32 -7.28
C ILE A 99 3.20 -15.00 -6.58
N ARG A 100 2.41 -14.22 -5.83
CA ARG A 100 1.30 -14.77 -5.04
C ARG A 100 0.14 -15.18 -5.95
N ASN A 101 -0.42 -16.36 -5.67
CA ASN A 101 -1.52 -16.94 -6.42
C ASN A 101 -2.45 -17.75 -5.50
N PHE A 102 -2.92 -17.10 -4.45
CA PHE A 102 -3.81 -17.69 -3.45
C PHE A 102 -5.15 -18.07 -4.06
N ARG A 103 -5.75 -19.13 -3.52
CA ARG A 103 -7.11 -19.55 -3.88
C ARG A 103 -8.02 -19.38 -2.69
N TYR A 104 -8.86 -18.37 -2.74
CA TYR A 104 -9.76 -18.00 -1.67
C TYR A 104 -11.06 -18.82 -1.72
N ARG A 105 -11.50 -19.31 -0.56
CA ARG A 105 -12.84 -19.87 -0.34
C ARG A 105 -13.75 -18.86 0.34
N THR A 106 -13.20 -18.09 1.28
CA THR A 106 -13.86 -16.97 1.97
C THR A 106 -12.85 -15.82 2.13
N PRO A 107 -13.25 -14.64 2.59
CA PRO A 107 -12.30 -13.54 2.84
C PRO A 107 -11.16 -13.88 3.81
N SER A 108 -11.36 -14.85 4.71
CA SER A 108 -10.39 -15.27 5.73
C SER A 108 -9.85 -16.69 5.54
N ASP A 109 -10.32 -17.42 4.52
CA ASP A 109 -9.89 -18.77 4.23
C ASP A 109 -9.37 -18.89 2.79
N ALA A 110 -8.07 -19.13 2.67
CA ALA A 110 -7.38 -19.28 1.40
C ALA A 110 -6.39 -20.46 1.43
N THR A 111 -6.16 -21.05 0.29
CA THR A 111 -5.03 -21.96 0.09
C THR A 111 -3.86 -21.15 -0.45
N PRO A 112 -2.76 -21.00 0.32
CA PRO A 112 -1.57 -20.30 -0.14
C PRO A 112 -0.94 -21.00 -1.34
N ALA A 113 -0.54 -20.22 -2.33
CA ALA A 113 0.20 -20.68 -3.48
C ALA A 113 1.10 -19.55 -4.02
N TYR A 114 2.29 -19.90 -4.46
CA TYR A 114 3.27 -19.01 -5.06
C TYR A 114 3.89 -19.68 -6.27
N TYR A 115 4.37 -18.88 -7.21
CA TYR A 115 5.13 -19.36 -8.36
C TYR A 115 6.18 -18.33 -8.78
N ASP A 116 7.15 -18.78 -9.55
CA ASP A 116 8.18 -17.94 -10.16
C ASP A 116 7.93 -17.85 -11.66
N ALA A 117 8.22 -16.70 -12.27
CA ALA A 117 8.05 -16.51 -13.70
C ALA A 117 9.01 -15.49 -14.28
N ASP A 118 9.31 -15.70 -15.57
CA ASP A 118 10.03 -14.75 -16.41
C ASP A 118 9.06 -13.90 -17.22
N PHE A 119 9.32 -12.59 -17.27
CA PHE A 119 8.58 -11.63 -18.08
C PHE A 119 9.53 -10.93 -19.04
N ASP A 120 9.22 -11.00 -20.32
CA ASP A 120 9.95 -10.26 -21.34
C ASP A 120 9.41 -8.81 -21.38
N LEU A 121 10.26 -7.84 -21.09
CA LEU A 121 9.90 -6.42 -21.06
C LEU A 121 9.53 -5.88 -22.45
N ASP A 122 9.97 -6.51 -23.54
CA ASP A 122 9.56 -6.15 -24.90
C ASP A 122 8.09 -6.49 -25.16
N THR A 123 7.50 -7.43 -24.41
CA THR A 123 6.10 -7.80 -24.53
C THR A 123 5.17 -7.00 -23.65
N LEU A 124 5.69 -6.04 -22.84
CA LEU A 124 4.87 -5.20 -21.96
C LEU A 124 3.96 -4.28 -22.80
N SER A 125 2.66 -4.60 -22.80
CA SER A 125 1.65 -3.95 -23.65
C SER A 125 0.81 -2.91 -22.93
N SER A 126 0.51 -3.11 -21.64
CA SER A 126 -0.41 -2.23 -20.92
C SER A 126 -0.07 -2.07 -19.45
N VAL A 127 -0.62 -1.00 -18.85
CA VAL A 127 -0.68 -0.80 -17.41
C VAL A 127 -2.09 -0.36 -17.07
N ASP A 128 -2.71 -1.05 -16.13
CA ASP A 128 -4.04 -0.76 -15.65
C ASP A 128 -4.00 -0.26 -14.21
N LEU A 129 -4.71 0.84 -13.92
CA LEU A 129 -4.96 1.35 -12.58
C LEU A 129 -6.20 0.63 -12.03
N VAL A 130 -6.06 -0.02 -10.89
CA VAL A 130 -7.18 -0.69 -10.21
C VAL A 130 -7.51 0.04 -8.93
N THR A 131 -8.80 0.31 -8.71
CA THR A 131 -9.32 0.90 -7.47
C THR A 131 -10.41 0.01 -6.89
N SER A 132 -10.28 -0.38 -5.62
CA SER A 132 -11.22 -1.25 -4.93
C SER A 132 -11.81 -0.55 -3.72
N TYR A 133 -13.15 -0.47 -3.67
CA TYR A 133 -13.90 0.24 -2.63
C TYR A 133 -14.66 -0.74 -1.77
N TRP A 134 -14.48 -0.66 -0.44
CA TRP A 134 -15.18 -1.50 0.55
C TRP A 134 -16.01 -0.72 1.58
N ALA A 135 -15.77 0.60 1.71
CA ALA A 135 -16.43 1.45 2.69
C ALA A 135 -16.59 2.90 2.18
N GLY A 136 -17.59 3.13 1.33
CA GLY A 136 -17.88 4.46 0.77
C GLY A 136 -16.89 4.87 -0.33
N GLN A 137 -16.95 6.16 -0.75
CA GLN A 137 -16.22 6.65 -1.93
C GLN A 137 -14.86 7.30 -1.61
N ALA A 138 -14.62 7.68 -0.36
CA ALA A 138 -13.45 8.48 -0.03
C ALA A 138 -12.15 7.66 0.06
N ILE A 139 -12.26 6.37 0.40
CA ILE A 139 -11.12 5.48 0.61
C ILE A 139 -11.25 4.27 -0.32
N ALA A 140 -10.23 4.04 -1.10
CA ALA A 140 -10.07 2.85 -1.92
C ALA A 140 -8.67 2.28 -1.77
N HIS A 141 -8.54 0.99 -2.00
CA HIS A 141 -7.23 0.40 -2.24
C HIS A 141 -6.89 0.61 -3.71
N VAL A 142 -5.69 1.15 -3.96
CA VAL A 142 -5.22 1.51 -5.31
C VAL A 142 -3.97 0.72 -5.62
N PHE A 143 -3.94 0.08 -6.79
CA PHE A 143 -2.81 -0.71 -7.22
C PHE A 143 -2.74 -0.78 -8.75
N LEU A 144 -1.66 -1.38 -9.27
CA LEU A 144 -1.42 -1.46 -10.71
C LEU A 144 -1.38 -2.90 -11.18
N SER A 145 -1.83 -3.13 -12.40
CA SER A 145 -1.64 -4.38 -13.13
C SER A 145 -0.91 -4.11 -14.44
N PHE A 146 0.10 -4.91 -14.73
CA PHE A 146 0.92 -4.84 -15.93
C PHE A 146 0.56 -6.00 -16.86
N GLY A 147 0.08 -5.67 -18.06
CA GLY A 147 -0.31 -6.65 -19.06
C GLY A 147 0.77 -6.85 -20.12
N PHE A 148 0.96 -8.08 -20.54
CA PHE A 148 1.92 -8.50 -21.55
C PHE A 148 1.20 -9.01 -22.79
N SER A 149 1.81 -8.91 -23.98
CA SER A 149 1.20 -9.31 -25.25
C SER A 149 0.97 -10.82 -25.38
N ASP A 150 1.58 -11.62 -24.49
CA ASP A 150 1.32 -13.05 -24.35
C ASP A 150 0.03 -13.39 -23.54
N GLY A 151 -0.69 -12.37 -23.11
CA GLY A 151 -1.93 -12.48 -22.35
C GLY A 151 -1.75 -12.59 -20.84
N ARG A 152 -0.52 -12.68 -20.33
CA ARG A 152 -0.24 -12.69 -18.89
C ARG A 152 -0.40 -11.29 -18.29
N HIS A 153 -0.74 -11.26 -17.02
CA HIS A 153 -0.83 -10.04 -16.24
C HIS A 153 -0.12 -10.23 -14.89
N LEU A 154 0.61 -9.20 -14.46
CA LEU A 154 1.28 -9.17 -13.16
C LEU A 154 0.79 -7.95 -12.38
N ALA A 155 0.04 -8.21 -11.32
CA ALA A 155 -0.51 -7.15 -10.48
C ALA A 155 0.44 -6.86 -9.29
N PHE A 156 0.60 -5.56 -8.97
CA PHE A 156 1.39 -5.11 -7.83
C PHE A 156 0.52 -4.33 -6.87
N SER A 157 0.42 -4.82 -5.63
CA SER A 157 -0.25 -4.12 -4.53
C SER A 157 0.76 -3.67 -3.48
N ILE A 158 0.55 -2.48 -2.95
CA ILE A 158 1.37 -1.91 -1.88
C ILE A 158 0.52 -1.94 -0.62
N GLU A 159 0.95 -2.75 0.35
CA GLU A 159 0.14 -3.12 1.50
C GLU A 159 0.86 -2.90 2.84
N THR A 160 0.10 -2.96 3.92
CA THR A 160 0.60 -3.02 5.29
C THR A 160 0.98 -4.46 5.61
N ARG A 161 2.27 -4.75 5.87
CA ARG A 161 2.72 -6.06 6.28
C ARG A 161 2.36 -6.32 7.74
N ARG A 162 1.34 -7.15 7.95
CA ARG A 162 0.75 -7.41 9.25
C ARG A 162 1.36 -8.64 9.92
N GLN A 163 1.73 -8.51 11.19
CA GLN A 163 2.11 -9.63 12.03
C GLN A 163 0.86 -10.39 12.48
N LYS A 164 0.96 -11.72 12.68
CA LYS A 164 -0.15 -12.57 13.12
C LYS A 164 -0.84 -12.08 14.39
N ARG A 165 -0.06 -11.52 15.31
CA ARG A 165 -0.53 -11.06 16.63
C ARG A 165 -1.34 -9.76 16.61
N PHE A 166 -1.39 -9.07 15.47
CA PHE A 166 -2.05 -7.78 15.35
C PHE A 166 -3.25 -7.87 14.41
N ASP A 167 -4.34 -7.24 14.81
CA ASP A 167 -5.44 -6.94 13.92
C ASP A 167 -5.15 -5.71 13.07
N TYR A 168 -5.89 -5.57 11.97
CA TYR A 168 -5.78 -4.38 11.13
C TYR A 168 -6.32 -3.15 11.85
N SER A 169 -5.55 -2.07 11.82
CA SER A 169 -5.95 -0.76 12.35
C SER A 169 -5.45 0.36 11.44
N THR A 170 -6.36 1.18 10.94
CA THR A 170 -6.02 2.36 10.13
C THR A 170 -5.16 3.36 10.92
N ILE A 171 -5.43 3.50 12.23
CA ILE A 171 -4.65 4.41 13.10
C ILE A 171 -3.23 3.90 13.29
N ALA A 172 -3.04 2.59 13.42
CA ALA A 172 -1.71 2.01 13.58
C ALA A 172 -0.78 2.30 12.39
N GLY A 173 -1.33 2.46 11.19
CA GLY A 173 -0.58 2.79 9.97
C GLY A 173 0.09 4.18 9.99
N PHE A 174 -0.22 5.06 10.93
CA PHE A 174 0.51 6.32 11.13
C PHE A 174 1.81 6.17 11.92
N PHE A 175 2.02 5.01 12.51
CA PHE A 175 3.15 4.70 13.40
C PHE A 175 3.98 3.53 12.86
N HIS A 176 5.05 3.13 13.58
CA HIS A 176 5.89 1.97 13.24
C HIS A 176 5.18 0.66 13.67
N HIS A 177 4.07 0.35 13.02
CA HIS A 177 3.25 -0.84 13.31
C HIS A 177 3.31 -1.88 12.20
N TYR A 178 3.36 -1.41 10.95
CA TYR A 178 3.42 -2.25 9.76
C TYR A 178 4.66 -1.93 8.95
N GLU A 179 5.32 -2.95 8.47
CA GLU A 179 6.32 -2.79 7.42
C GLU A 179 5.63 -2.57 6.06
N LEU A 180 6.29 -1.83 5.19
CA LEU A 180 5.86 -1.64 3.81
C LEU A 180 6.01 -2.95 3.06
N PHE A 181 4.96 -3.38 2.36
CA PHE A 181 4.92 -4.64 1.67
C PHE A 181 4.45 -4.49 0.23
N TYR A 182 5.25 -4.95 -0.70
CA TYR A 182 4.90 -5.03 -2.10
C TYR A 182 4.54 -6.47 -2.44
N VAL A 183 3.30 -6.68 -2.85
CA VAL A 183 2.80 -7.96 -3.36
C VAL A 183 2.91 -7.94 -4.86
N ALA A 184 3.66 -8.87 -5.44
CA ALA A 184 3.51 -9.26 -6.83
C ALA A 184 2.57 -10.45 -6.88
N ALA A 185 1.48 -10.39 -7.64
CA ALA A 185 0.46 -11.41 -7.65
C ALA A 185 -0.21 -11.60 -9.02
N ASP A 186 -0.79 -12.78 -9.19
CA ASP A 186 -1.76 -13.05 -10.25
C ASP A 186 -3.03 -12.22 -10.03
N GLU A 187 -3.64 -11.69 -11.09
CA GLU A 187 -4.86 -10.88 -10.98
C GLU A 187 -6.02 -11.66 -10.34
N ARG A 188 -6.13 -12.95 -10.59
CA ARG A 188 -7.18 -13.77 -9.98
C ARG A 188 -7.05 -13.90 -8.46
N ASP A 189 -5.83 -13.76 -7.91
CA ASP A 189 -5.61 -13.61 -6.48
C ASP A 189 -5.99 -12.19 -6.05
N LEU A 190 -5.28 -11.20 -6.58
CA LEU A 190 -5.31 -9.84 -6.05
C LEU A 190 -6.61 -9.11 -6.37
N ILE A 191 -7.11 -9.19 -7.60
CA ILE A 191 -8.39 -8.61 -8.02
C ILE A 191 -9.53 -9.56 -7.67
N GLY A 192 -9.37 -10.86 -7.94
CA GLY A 192 -10.42 -11.86 -7.77
C GLY A 192 -10.90 -12.01 -6.33
N VAL A 193 -10.02 -11.88 -5.32
CA VAL A 193 -10.47 -11.87 -3.92
C VAL A 193 -11.39 -10.68 -3.62
N ARG A 194 -11.18 -9.55 -4.30
CA ARG A 194 -11.97 -8.34 -4.12
C ARG A 194 -13.31 -8.42 -4.83
N THR A 195 -13.32 -8.81 -6.10
CA THR A 195 -14.54 -8.91 -6.91
C THR A 195 -15.41 -10.09 -6.51
N ASP A 196 -14.84 -11.32 -6.48
CA ASP A 196 -15.62 -12.55 -6.44
C ASP A 196 -15.84 -13.06 -5.00
N ILE A 197 -14.96 -12.68 -4.04
CA ILE A 197 -15.02 -13.18 -2.66
C ILE A 197 -15.53 -12.12 -1.70
N ARG A 198 -14.94 -10.90 -1.73
CA ARG A 198 -15.31 -9.81 -0.81
C ARG A 198 -16.46 -8.95 -1.34
N ARG A 199 -16.79 -9.06 -2.63
CA ARG A 199 -17.85 -8.30 -3.30
C ARG A 199 -17.65 -6.78 -3.17
N GLU A 200 -16.41 -6.34 -3.28
CA GLU A 200 -16.04 -4.94 -3.33
C GLU A 200 -16.37 -4.34 -4.71
N HIS A 201 -16.58 -3.02 -4.77
CA HIS A 201 -16.71 -2.34 -6.06
C HIS A 201 -15.31 -2.07 -6.62
N VAL A 202 -14.93 -2.83 -7.64
CA VAL A 202 -13.59 -2.76 -8.25
C VAL A 202 -13.68 -2.17 -9.63
N TYR A 203 -12.87 -1.14 -9.87
CA TYR A 203 -12.78 -0.48 -11.17
C TYR A 203 -11.39 -0.71 -11.75
N LEU A 204 -11.31 -0.88 -13.07
CA LEU A 204 -10.06 -1.06 -13.81
C LEU A 204 -10.00 -0.05 -14.95
N TYR A 205 -8.96 0.79 -14.94
CA TYR A 205 -8.76 1.86 -15.92
C TYR A 205 -7.44 1.64 -16.65
N ARG A 206 -7.45 1.64 -17.99
CA ARG A 206 -6.25 1.61 -18.81
C ARG A 206 -5.51 2.94 -18.71
N LEU A 207 -4.24 2.90 -18.27
CA LEU A 207 -3.39 4.09 -18.23
C LEU A 207 -2.85 4.42 -19.61
N GLN A 208 -2.98 5.69 -20.00
CA GLN A 208 -2.48 6.24 -21.26
C GLN A 208 -0.98 6.59 -21.11
N LEU A 209 -0.13 5.57 -21.14
CA LEU A 209 1.30 5.68 -20.93
C LEU A 209 2.07 5.27 -22.21
N SER A 210 3.12 6.02 -22.57
CA SER A 210 4.04 5.58 -23.63
C SER A 210 4.76 4.28 -23.22
N ALA A 211 5.21 3.50 -24.20
CA ALA A 211 5.95 2.25 -23.96
C ALA A 211 7.15 2.46 -23.03
N ALA A 212 7.91 3.53 -23.23
CA ALA A 212 9.06 3.87 -22.39
C ALA A 212 8.63 4.19 -20.94
N THR A 213 7.46 4.80 -20.72
CA THR A 213 6.95 5.11 -19.38
C THR A 213 6.43 3.85 -18.70
N ARG A 214 5.75 2.97 -19.42
CA ARG A 214 5.29 1.66 -18.89
C ARG A 214 6.49 0.83 -18.41
N GLU A 215 7.53 0.71 -19.24
CA GLU A 215 8.74 -0.04 -18.89
C GLU A 215 9.46 0.57 -17.68
N ARG A 216 9.68 1.88 -17.67
CA ARG A 216 10.31 2.57 -16.53
C ARG A 216 9.53 2.33 -15.23
N LEU A 217 8.18 2.39 -15.29
CA LEU A 217 7.32 2.14 -14.16
C LEU A 217 7.46 0.69 -13.66
N LEU A 218 7.37 -0.30 -14.54
CA LEU A 218 7.56 -1.71 -14.17
C LEU A 218 8.94 -1.95 -13.56
N ARG A 219 10.02 -1.47 -14.21
CA ARG A 219 11.39 -1.60 -13.66
C ARG A 219 11.53 -0.99 -12.27
N SER A 220 10.85 0.13 -12.01
CA SER A 220 10.84 0.76 -10.68
C SER A 220 10.16 -0.12 -9.63
N TYR A 221 9.07 -0.81 -9.98
CA TYR A 221 8.40 -1.78 -9.09
C TYR A 221 9.28 -3.01 -8.83
N LEU A 222 9.88 -3.58 -9.87
CA LEU A 222 10.79 -4.72 -9.76
C LEU A 222 12.01 -4.40 -8.89
N SER A 223 12.61 -3.22 -9.08
CA SER A 223 13.72 -2.75 -8.25
C SER A 223 13.32 -2.58 -6.78
N GLU A 224 12.09 -2.12 -6.51
CA GLU A 224 11.63 -1.97 -5.14
C GLU A 224 11.33 -3.31 -4.46
N LEU A 225 10.79 -4.29 -5.17
CA LEU A 225 10.67 -5.65 -4.65
C LEU A 225 12.02 -6.12 -4.10
N HIS A 226 13.07 -6.02 -4.91
CA HIS A 226 14.43 -6.42 -4.52
C HIS A 226 14.95 -5.58 -3.34
N THR A 227 14.74 -4.26 -3.36
CA THR A 227 15.19 -3.39 -2.27
C THR A 227 14.54 -3.76 -0.94
N LEU A 228 13.24 -4.04 -0.92
CA LEU A 228 12.52 -4.36 0.32
C LEU A 228 12.88 -5.72 0.91
N THR A 229 13.42 -6.66 0.13
CA THR A 229 13.94 -7.92 0.67
C THR A 229 15.16 -7.71 1.57
N THR A 230 16.01 -6.74 1.22
CA THR A 230 17.28 -6.46 1.93
C THR A 230 17.21 -5.23 2.85
N HIS A 231 16.40 -4.25 2.49
CA HIS A 231 16.23 -2.99 3.20
C HIS A 231 14.74 -2.72 3.47
N PRO A 232 14.13 -3.42 4.44
CA PRO A 232 12.74 -3.22 4.79
C PRO A 232 12.49 -1.80 5.28
N ARG A 233 11.29 -1.25 5.00
CA ARG A 233 10.88 0.09 5.39
C ARG A 233 9.54 0.03 6.11
N TRP A 234 9.26 1.02 6.95
CA TRP A 234 7.96 1.19 7.57
C TRP A 234 6.92 1.68 6.56
N TYR A 235 5.74 1.09 6.60
CA TYR A 235 4.54 1.67 6.00
C TYR A 235 4.13 2.91 6.80
N ASN A 236 3.61 3.92 6.13
CA ASN A 236 3.02 5.07 6.80
C ASN A 236 1.83 5.60 5.99
N THR A 237 0.68 5.73 6.65
CA THR A 237 -0.58 6.15 6.04
C THR A 237 -0.49 7.50 5.29
N LEU A 238 0.42 8.41 5.67
CA LEU A 238 0.58 9.72 5.01
C LEU A 238 1.68 9.72 3.94
N THR A 239 2.78 9.01 4.16
CA THR A 239 4.01 9.20 3.38
C THR A 239 4.48 7.99 2.59
N ALA A 240 4.04 6.77 2.98
CA ALA A 240 4.43 5.51 2.35
C ALA A 240 3.24 4.55 2.31
N ASN A 241 2.26 4.85 1.48
CA ASN A 241 1.02 4.09 1.27
C ASN A 241 0.83 3.74 -0.22
N CYS A 242 -0.25 3.04 -0.55
CA CYS A 242 -0.53 2.60 -1.92
C CYS A 242 -0.50 3.75 -2.95
N THR A 243 -1.08 4.91 -2.64
CA THR A 243 -1.14 6.04 -3.58
C THR A 243 0.19 6.81 -3.66
N THR A 244 0.82 7.10 -2.51
CA THR A 244 2.09 7.85 -2.48
C THR A 244 3.24 7.08 -3.11
N GLU A 245 3.30 5.76 -2.93
CA GLU A 245 4.31 4.91 -3.54
C GLU A 245 4.10 4.79 -5.06
N ILE A 246 2.85 4.68 -5.56
CA ILE A 246 2.56 4.73 -7.00
C ILE A 246 3.07 6.05 -7.59
N LEU A 247 2.75 7.19 -6.98
CA LEU A 247 3.22 8.50 -7.43
C LEU A 247 4.75 8.64 -7.39
N ALA A 248 5.39 8.09 -6.34
CA ALA A 248 6.85 8.11 -6.23
C ALA A 248 7.53 7.37 -7.40
N ARG A 249 6.91 6.28 -7.88
CA ARG A 249 7.46 5.42 -8.94
C ARG A 249 7.06 5.85 -10.34
N SER A 250 5.95 6.55 -10.48
CA SER A 250 5.45 7.01 -11.79
C SER A 250 6.31 8.10 -12.41
N GLY A 251 7.23 8.73 -11.67
CA GLY A 251 7.96 9.93 -12.10
C GLY A 251 7.08 11.18 -12.19
N ALA A 252 5.88 11.13 -11.58
CA ALA A 252 4.97 12.27 -11.52
C ALA A 252 5.60 13.45 -10.76
N SER A 253 5.24 14.68 -11.20
CA SER A 253 5.71 15.89 -10.54
C SER A 253 5.43 15.88 -9.04
N PRO A 254 6.37 16.27 -8.17
CA PRO A 254 6.17 16.32 -6.71
C PRO A 254 4.96 17.13 -6.27
N ARG A 255 4.50 18.08 -7.08
CA ARG A 255 3.29 18.88 -6.79
C ARG A 255 2.04 18.02 -6.59
N TRP A 256 1.92 16.89 -7.30
CA TRP A 256 0.77 16.00 -7.19
C TRP A 256 0.69 15.27 -5.86
N ARG A 257 1.82 15.13 -5.14
CA ARG A 257 1.85 14.56 -3.78
C ARG A 257 1.11 15.41 -2.76
N LEU A 258 0.88 16.69 -3.07
CA LEU A 258 0.13 17.63 -2.21
C LEU A 258 -1.36 17.71 -2.57
N ASP A 259 -1.81 16.99 -3.61
CA ASP A 259 -3.23 16.92 -3.95
C ASP A 259 -3.96 16.10 -2.87
N TRP A 260 -5.07 16.63 -2.37
CA TRP A 260 -5.85 16.01 -1.32
C TRP A 260 -6.38 14.60 -1.71
N ARG A 261 -6.56 14.33 -3.02
CA ARG A 261 -6.98 13.05 -3.59
C ARG A 261 -5.93 11.94 -3.41
N VAL A 262 -4.70 12.30 -3.12
CA VAL A 262 -3.64 11.34 -2.74
C VAL A 262 -3.87 10.83 -1.32
N LEU A 263 -4.39 11.67 -0.43
CA LEU A 263 -4.75 11.28 0.95
C LEU A 263 -6.09 10.54 0.98
N LEU A 264 -7.05 10.97 0.17
CA LEU A 264 -8.34 10.32 -0.01
C LEU A 264 -8.29 9.44 -1.26
N SER A 265 -7.69 8.27 -1.12
CA SER A 265 -7.33 7.35 -2.20
C SER A 265 -8.48 6.94 -3.13
N GLY A 266 -9.74 7.06 -2.66
CA GLY A 266 -10.92 6.83 -3.49
C GLY A 266 -11.07 7.81 -4.66
N TYR A 267 -10.36 8.93 -4.62
CA TYR A 267 -10.37 9.93 -5.72
C TYR A 267 -9.12 9.85 -6.61
N THR A 268 -8.28 8.83 -6.47
CA THR A 268 -7.05 8.68 -7.28
C THR A 268 -7.34 8.54 -8.76
N ALA A 269 -8.42 7.84 -9.14
CA ALA A 269 -8.81 7.72 -10.55
C ALA A 269 -9.22 9.07 -11.17
N SER A 270 -9.95 9.93 -10.43
CA SER A 270 -10.28 11.27 -10.90
C SER A 270 -9.04 12.16 -11.03
N LEU A 271 -8.06 12.02 -10.12
CA LEU A 271 -6.77 12.69 -10.27
C LEU A 271 -6.04 12.21 -11.52
N ALA A 272 -5.98 10.89 -11.75
CA ALA A 272 -5.35 10.31 -12.94
C ALA A 272 -6.01 10.81 -14.23
N TYR A 273 -7.35 10.94 -14.22
CA TYR A 273 -8.10 11.52 -15.33
C TYR A 273 -7.70 12.98 -15.56
N ASP A 274 -7.77 13.85 -14.54
CA ASP A 274 -7.48 15.28 -14.68
C ASP A 274 -6.06 15.59 -15.16
N ILE A 275 -5.10 14.70 -14.87
CA ILE A 275 -3.72 14.86 -15.33
C ILE A 275 -3.40 14.16 -16.67
N GLY A 276 -4.44 13.66 -17.34
CA GLY A 276 -4.33 13.07 -18.68
C GLY A 276 -3.76 11.64 -18.71
N LEU A 277 -3.83 10.92 -17.61
CA LEU A 277 -3.40 9.52 -17.55
C LEU A 277 -4.51 8.51 -17.88
N LEU A 278 -5.75 8.96 -17.99
CA LEU A 278 -6.88 8.14 -18.45
C LEU A 278 -7.44 8.67 -19.77
N ASP A 279 -8.20 7.82 -20.46
CA ASP A 279 -8.84 8.17 -21.71
C ASP A 279 -9.90 9.28 -21.49
N HIS A 280 -9.81 10.34 -22.29
CA HIS A 280 -10.75 11.46 -22.27
C HIS A 280 -11.88 11.33 -23.30
N HIS A 281 -12.03 10.17 -23.95
CA HIS A 281 -13.13 9.93 -24.88
C HIS A 281 -14.50 10.05 -24.17
N TYR A 282 -14.56 9.69 -22.88
CA TYR A 282 -15.72 9.83 -22.03
C TYR A 282 -15.49 10.83 -20.91
N PRO A 283 -16.51 11.60 -20.46
CA PRO A 283 -16.45 12.29 -19.17
C PRO A 283 -16.15 11.31 -18.03
N PHE A 284 -15.45 11.78 -17.00
CA PHE A 284 -14.97 10.90 -15.91
C PHE A 284 -16.06 10.02 -15.29
N ASP A 285 -17.25 10.59 -14.98
CA ASP A 285 -18.34 9.82 -14.38
C ASP A 285 -18.84 8.68 -15.27
N THR A 286 -18.78 8.89 -16.59
CA THR A 286 -19.15 7.85 -17.55
C THR A 286 -18.05 6.81 -17.66
N LEU A 287 -16.78 7.23 -17.75
CA LEU A 287 -15.63 6.33 -17.74
C LEU A 287 -15.63 5.46 -16.48
N GLN A 288 -15.88 6.05 -15.31
CA GLN A 288 -15.95 5.32 -14.05
C GLN A 288 -17.04 4.25 -14.08
N ARG A 289 -18.26 4.58 -14.49
CA ARG A 289 -19.33 3.58 -14.59
C ARG A 289 -18.99 2.43 -15.53
N LEU A 290 -18.37 2.74 -16.68
CA LEU A 290 -17.97 1.74 -17.67
C LEU A 290 -16.77 0.90 -17.21
N SER A 291 -15.95 1.43 -16.32
CA SER A 291 -14.74 0.76 -15.79
C SER A 291 -15.01 -0.17 -14.61
N LEU A 292 -16.27 -0.27 -14.14
CA LEU A 292 -16.65 -1.20 -13.09
C LEU A 292 -16.52 -2.64 -13.60
N ILE A 293 -15.71 -3.44 -12.92
CA ILE A 293 -15.62 -4.88 -13.19
C ILE A 293 -16.95 -5.53 -12.79
N GLN A 294 -17.63 -6.09 -13.76
CA GLN A 294 -18.90 -6.80 -13.55
C GLN A 294 -18.64 -8.30 -13.50
N ARG A 295 -19.04 -8.92 -12.39
CA ARG A 295 -18.91 -10.38 -12.18
C ARG A 295 -20.25 -10.96 -11.76
N PRO A 296 -20.64 -12.14 -12.27
CA PRO A 296 -21.81 -12.87 -11.76
C PRO A 296 -21.70 -13.13 -10.25
N ASP A 297 -22.86 -13.24 -9.58
CA ASP A 297 -22.89 -13.42 -8.12
C ASP A 297 -22.26 -14.74 -7.65
N ASP A 298 -22.24 -15.77 -8.51
CA ASP A 298 -21.64 -17.07 -8.26
C ASP A 298 -20.24 -17.23 -8.87
N ALA A 299 -19.70 -16.17 -9.48
CA ALA A 299 -18.39 -16.20 -10.14
C ALA A 299 -17.29 -16.53 -9.14
N LYS A 300 -16.32 -17.30 -9.63
CA LYS A 300 -15.07 -17.60 -8.93
C LYS A 300 -13.90 -17.25 -9.84
N PRO A 301 -12.76 -16.83 -9.29
CA PRO A 301 -11.59 -16.53 -10.10
C PRO A 301 -11.13 -17.77 -10.90
N SER A 302 -11.21 -17.67 -12.23
CA SER A 302 -10.86 -18.73 -13.19
C SER A 302 -9.41 -18.61 -13.66
N ALA A 303 -8.95 -19.55 -14.48
CA ALA A 303 -7.67 -19.44 -15.17
C ALA A 303 -7.64 -18.29 -16.19
N ASN A 304 -8.79 -17.94 -16.76
CA ASN A 304 -8.94 -16.87 -17.75
C ASN A 304 -9.41 -15.54 -17.10
N TYR A 305 -9.28 -15.42 -15.79
CA TYR A 305 -9.81 -14.29 -15.02
C TYR A 305 -9.40 -12.93 -15.58
N SER A 306 -8.14 -12.76 -15.97
CA SER A 306 -7.61 -11.51 -16.53
C SER A 306 -8.29 -11.09 -17.83
N GLN A 307 -8.67 -12.04 -18.65
CA GLN A 307 -9.43 -11.80 -19.87
C GLN A 307 -10.89 -11.49 -19.55
N GLU A 308 -11.53 -12.32 -18.71
CA GLU A 308 -12.94 -12.18 -18.33
C GLU A 308 -13.27 -10.80 -17.74
N ILE A 309 -12.41 -10.25 -16.88
CA ILE A 309 -12.65 -8.94 -16.27
C ILE A 309 -12.51 -7.76 -17.25
N ARG A 310 -11.95 -7.99 -18.44
CA ARG A 310 -11.72 -6.96 -19.47
C ARG A 310 -12.73 -6.97 -20.62
N GLU A 311 -13.55 -8.00 -20.75
CA GLU A 311 -14.44 -8.20 -21.93
C GLU A 311 -15.39 -7.00 -22.20
N HIS A 312 -15.82 -6.31 -21.16
CA HIS A 312 -16.79 -5.23 -21.26
C HIS A 312 -16.24 -3.85 -20.87
N LEU A 313 -14.94 -3.74 -20.63
CA LEU A 313 -14.32 -2.49 -20.21
C LEU A 313 -13.93 -1.62 -21.42
N PRO A 314 -14.03 -0.29 -21.31
CA PRO A 314 -13.66 0.65 -22.37
C PRO A 314 -12.13 0.84 -22.39
N LEU A 315 -11.41 -0.22 -22.70
CA LEU A 315 -9.94 -0.21 -22.68
C LEU A 315 -9.41 0.23 -24.06
N THR A 316 -9.05 1.49 -24.14
CA THR A 316 -8.33 2.03 -25.31
C THR A 316 -6.83 1.95 -25.05
N ASP A 317 -6.11 1.33 -25.98
CA ASP A 317 -4.64 1.31 -25.89
C ASP A 317 -4.07 2.68 -26.22
N PRO A 318 -2.99 3.11 -25.57
CA PRO A 318 -2.32 4.38 -25.83
C PRO A 318 -1.85 4.42 -27.28
N GLN A 319 -2.13 5.55 -27.96
CA GLN A 319 -1.65 5.84 -29.32
C GLN A 319 -0.16 6.10 -29.35
#